data_c74e4a7493f09725c9fe742b0dfa5e2d
#
_entry.id   c74e4a7493f09725c9fe742b0dfa5e2d
#
_cell.length_a   1.000
_cell.length_b   1.000
_cell.length_c   1.000
_cell.angle_alpha   90.00
_cell.angle_beta   90.00
_cell.angle_gamma   90.00
#
_symmetry.space_group_name_H-M   'P 1'
#
loop_
_entity.id
_entity.type
_entity.pdbx_description
1 polymer ?
#
loop_
_entity_poly.entity_id
_entity_poly.type
_entity_poly.pdbx_seq_one_letter_code
_entity_poly.pdbx_strand_id
1 'polypeptide(L)'
;MVKFPFMKIQMMMGMKIKENELFEKLKSFFPDLVQSSQFDSWDCFTAKHNTVIELKCRNVHYDELIIERIKWDALAHKRASEALGTIYVCWTPKGTWAWNLGSINAPEWHIKRLPRTTEHLARDWINKEVGYLHIDQATRVKLPE
;
A
#
# COMPACT_ATOMS: atom_id res chain seq x y z
N MET A 1 21.93 -17.82 17.67
CA MET A 1 22.68 -17.66 16.42
C MET A 1 22.13 -18.48 15.29
N VAL A 2 21.52 -19.62 15.60
CA VAL A 2 20.86 -20.46 14.60
C VAL A 2 19.67 -19.75 13.94
N LYS A 3 19.09 -18.76 14.61
CA LYS A 3 17.91 -18.05 14.09
C LYS A 3 18.19 -17.20 12.87
N PHE A 4 19.40 -16.68 12.71
CA PHE A 4 19.70 -15.77 11.60
C PHE A 4 19.61 -16.42 10.23
N PRO A 5 20.23 -17.57 9.97
CA PRO A 5 20.08 -18.22 8.68
C PRO A 5 18.63 -18.60 8.39
N PHE A 6 17.90 -19.05 9.42
CA PHE A 6 16.50 -19.44 9.27
C PHE A 6 15.62 -18.24 8.91
N MET A 7 15.78 -17.11 9.63
CA MET A 7 15.05 -15.90 9.33
C MET A 7 15.37 -15.37 7.92
N LYS A 8 16.64 -15.41 7.55
CA LYS A 8 17.07 -14.98 6.22
C LYS A 8 16.45 -15.84 5.13
N ILE A 9 16.39 -17.16 5.35
CA ILE A 9 15.77 -18.08 4.41
C ILE A 9 14.28 -17.81 4.30
N GLN A 10 13.60 -17.57 5.41
CA GLN A 10 12.17 -17.24 5.39
C GLN A 10 11.90 -15.93 4.62
N MET A 11 12.73 -14.93 4.81
CA MET A 11 12.63 -13.69 4.07
C MET A 11 12.88 -13.91 2.58
N MET A 12 13.85 -14.74 2.23
CA MET A 12 14.16 -15.07 0.84
C MET A 12 13.09 -15.90 0.18
N MET A 13 12.35 -16.71 0.93
CA MET A 13 11.25 -17.51 0.43
C MET A 13 9.95 -16.72 0.29
N GLY A 14 10.01 -15.39 0.48
CA GLY A 14 8.88 -14.54 0.23
C GLY A 14 7.82 -14.57 1.32
N MET A 15 8.22 -14.80 2.58
CA MET A 15 7.30 -14.57 3.68
C MET A 15 6.92 -13.10 3.70
N LYS A 16 5.78 -12.83 3.12
CA LYS A 16 5.23 -11.47 3.11
C LYS A 16 4.19 -11.35 4.21
N ILE A 17 4.07 -10.18 4.76
CA ILE A 17 2.88 -9.86 5.52
C ILE A 17 1.75 -9.56 4.55
N LYS A 18 0.53 -9.82 4.98
CA LYS A 18 -0.66 -9.50 4.23
C LYS A 18 -1.24 -8.17 4.71
N GLU A 19 -2.17 -7.63 3.94
CA GLU A 19 -2.79 -6.35 4.26
C GLU A 19 -3.46 -6.36 5.64
N ASN A 20 -4.05 -7.49 6.06
CA ASN A 20 -4.65 -7.57 7.40
C ASN A 20 -3.60 -7.46 8.51
N GLU A 21 -2.41 -8.01 8.30
CA GLU A 21 -1.32 -7.88 9.27
C GLU A 21 -0.78 -6.46 9.30
N LEU A 22 -0.64 -5.85 8.13
CA LEU A 22 -0.22 -4.46 8.02
C LEU A 22 -1.22 -3.54 8.72
N PHE A 23 -2.52 -3.79 8.53
CA PHE A 23 -3.58 -3.08 9.21
C PHE A 23 -3.43 -3.14 10.73
N GLU A 24 -3.21 -4.33 11.27
CA GLU A 24 -3.06 -4.51 12.72
C GLU A 24 -1.81 -3.79 13.24
N LYS A 25 -0.71 -3.84 12.50
CA LYS A 25 0.52 -3.14 12.90
C LYS A 25 0.37 -1.62 12.86
N LEU A 26 -0.41 -1.09 11.92
CA LEU A 26 -0.65 0.35 11.83
C LEU A 26 -1.50 0.88 12.97
N LYS A 27 -2.23 0.05 13.68
CA LYS A 27 -3.00 0.47 14.86
C LYS A 27 -2.11 1.02 15.97
N SER A 28 -0.82 0.72 15.98
CA SER A 28 0.10 1.34 16.93
C SER A 28 0.25 2.86 16.69
N PHE A 29 0.07 3.31 15.46
CA PHE A 29 0.11 4.72 15.08
C PHE A 29 -1.29 5.35 15.07
N PHE A 30 -2.29 4.56 14.72
CA PHE A 30 -3.68 4.99 14.59
C PHE A 30 -4.57 4.02 15.35
N PRO A 31 -4.69 4.18 16.69
CA PRO A 31 -5.46 3.21 17.50
C PRO A 31 -6.94 3.11 17.12
N ASP A 32 -7.49 4.14 16.51
CA ASP A 32 -8.88 4.18 16.07
C ASP A 32 -9.09 3.66 14.63
N LEU A 33 -8.03 3.13 14.01
CA LEU A 33 -8.10 2.68 12.62
C LEU A 33 -9.14 1.60 12.42
N VAL A 34 -10.00 1.78 11.43
CA VAL A 34 -11.02 0.81 11.05
C VAL A 34 -10.92 0.52 9.57
N GLN A 35 -11.24 -0.70 9.19
CA GLN A 35 -11.31 -1.08 7.80
C GLN A 35 -12.63 -0.56 7.21
N SER A 36 -12.55 0.18 6.12
CA SER A 36 -13.71 0.81 5.51
C SER A 36 -14.25 0.06 4.30
N SER A 37 -13.48 -0.84 3.71
CA SER A 37 -13.89 -1.58 2.52
C SER A 37 -14.36 -2.97 2.88
N GLN A 38 -15.34 -3.48 2.10
CA GLN A 38 -15.89 -4.81 2.27
C GLN A 38 -15.38 -5.80 1.25
N PHE A 39 -14.75 -5.34 0.17
CA PHE A 39 -14.30 -6.19 -0.92
C PHE A 39 -12.81 -6.05 -1.12
N ASP A 40 -12.31 -6.36 -2.25
CA ASP A 40 -10.91 -6.56 -2.61
C ASP A 40 -9.93 -5.43 -2.28
N SER A 41 -10.37 -4.30 -1.77
CA SER A 41 -9.47 -3.22 -1.41
C SER A 41 -9.31 -3.11 0.09
N TRP A 42 -8.10 -2.80 0.52
CA TRP A 42 -7.78 -2.56 1.92
C TRP A 42 -7.71 -1.07 2.20
N ASP A 43 -8.88 -0.42 2.17
CA ASP A 43 -9.00 0.94 2.61
C ASP A 43 -9.30 0.96 4.10
N CYS A 44 -8.59 1.81 4.82
CA CYS A 44 -8.78 2.02 6.25
C CYS A 44 -9.10 3.47 6.51
N PHE A 45 -9.69 3.75 7.64
CA PHE A 45 -10.04 5.11 8.02
C PHE A 45 -9.70 5.37 9.48
N THR A 46 -9.11 6.54 9.76
CA THR A 46 -8.91 7.04 11.10
C THR A 46 -9.70 8.34 11.27
N ALA A 47 -10.76 8.29 12.05
CA ALA A 47 -11.61 9.46 12.29
C ALA A 47 -10.85 10.54 13.06
N LYS A 48 -9.98 10.15 13.99
CA LYS A 48 -9.17 11.07 14.77
C LYS A 48 -8.30 11.96 13.88
N HIS A 49 -7.79 11.42 12.79
CA HIS A 49 -6.93 12.13 11.85
C HIS A 49 -7.65 12.51 10.56
N ASN A 50 -8.92 12.14 10.43
CA ASN A 50 -9.73 12.42 9.24
C ASN A 50 -9.01 12.00 7.96
N THR A 51 -8.50 10.76 7.94
CA THR A 51 -7.61 10.29 6.88
C THR A 51 -8.01 8.89 6.43
N VAL A 52 -8.03 8.71 5.11
CA VAL A 52 -8.16 7.40 4.47
C VAL A 52 -6.77 6.87 4.17
N ILE A 53 -6.53 5.61 4.48
CA ILE A 53 -5.26 4.95 4.25
C ILE A 53 -5.49 3.72 3.38
N GLU A 54 -4.87 3.69 2.21
CA GLU A 54 -4.88 2.53 1.33
C GLU A 54 -3.67 1.66 1.65
N LEU A 55 -3.91 0.37 1.89
CA LEU A 55 -2.86 -0.58 2.22
C LEU A 55 -2.53 -1.46 1.03
N LYS A 56 -1.24 -1.68 0.81
CA LYS A 56 -0.76 -2.59 -0.22
C LYS A 56 0.46 -3.35 0.29
N CYS A 57 0.51 -4.65 -0.01
CA CYS A 57 1.68 -5.47 0.28
C CYS A 57 2.22 -6.05 -1.02
N ARG A 58 3.51 -5.90 -1.24
CA ARG A 58 4.19 -6.39 -2.44
C ARG A 58 5.20 -7.46 -2.08
N ASN A 59 5.33 -8.47 -2.91
CA ASN A 59 6.27 -9.57 -2.70
C ASN A 59 7.71 -9.19 -3.03
N VAL A 60 7.87 -8.22 -3.92
CA VAL A 60 9.17 -7.80 -4.43
C VAL A 60 9.31 -6.31 -4.17
N HIS A 61 10.50 -5.92 -3.72
CA HIS A 61 10.80 -4.50 -3.53
C HIS A 61 11.30 -3.87 -4.81
N TYR A 62 10.76 -2.70 -5.13
CA TYR A 62 11.29 -1.77 -6.11
C TYR A 62 11.34 -0.39 -5.50
N ASP A 63 12.30 0.43 -5.93
CA ASP A 63 12.41 1.80 -5.43
C ASP A 63 11.28 2.69 -5.94
N GLU A 64 10.60 2.26 -7.00
CA GLU A 64 9.38 2.87 -7.49
C GLU A 64 8.26 1.85 -7.36
N LEU A 65 7.20 2.22 -6.66
CA LEU A 65 6.09 1.32 -6.40
C LEU A 65 4.86 1.77 -7.18
N ILE A 66 4.14 0.81 -7.75
CA ILE A 66 3.01 1.08 -8.63
C ILE A 66 1.79 1.51 -7.83
N ILE A 67 1.12 2.57 -8.32
CA ILE A 67 -0.24 2.88 -7.95
C ILE A 67 -1.10 2.90 -9.21
N GLU A 68 -2.26 2.27 -9.17
CA GLU A 68 -3.19 2.30 -10.29
C GLU A 68 -3.88 3.66 -10.34
N ARG A 69 -4.08 4.19 -11.56
CA ARG A 69 -4.72 5.49 -11.74
C ARG A 69 -6.13 5.53 -11.16
N ILE A 70 -6.87 4.45 -11.30
CA ILE A 70 -8.22 4.37 -10.76
C ILE A 70 -8.23 4.57 -9.25
N LYS A 71 -7.22 4.05 -8.56
CA LYS A 71 -7.07 4.22 -7.11
C LYS A 71 -6.66 5.65 -6.78
N TRP A 72 -5.69 6.20 -7.51
CA TRP A 72 -5.28 7.59 -7.33
C TRP A 72 -6.46 8.55 -7.49
N ASP A 73 -7.24 8.36 -8.57
CA ASP A 73 -8.37 9.23 -8.85
C ASP A 73 -9.46 9.12 -7.79
N ALA A 74 -9.74 7.90 -7.32
CA ALA A 74 -10.73 7.68 -6.26
C ALA A 74 -10.34 8.38 -4.97
N LEU A 75 -9.06 8.32 -4.59
CA LEU A 75 -8.56 8.99 -3.39
C LEU A 75 -8.53 10.50 -3.56
N ALA A 76 -8.18 10.98 -4.74
CA ALA A 76 -8.21 12.41 -5.04
C ALA A 76 -9.64 12.96 -4.96
N HIS A 77 -10.62 12.19 -5.43
CA HIS A 77 -12.02 12.56 -5.33
C HIS A 77 -12.48 12.66 -3.86
N LYS A 78 -12.12 11.71 -3.04
CA LYS A 78 -12.42 11.74 -1.60
C LYS A 78 -11.80 12.97 -0.93
N ARG A 79 -10.56 13.29 -1.28
CA ARG A 79 -9.86 14.46 -0.75
C ARG A 79 -10.60 15.75 -1.10
N ALA A 80 -11.08 15.85 -2.33
CA ALA A 80 -11.76 17.06 -2.81
C ALA A 80 -13.20 17.17 -2.27
N SER A 81 -13.95 16.07 -2.23
CA SER A 81 -15.37 16.10 -1.87
C SER A 81 -15.62 16.00 -0.37
N GLU A 82 -14.75 15.32 0.38
CA GLU A 82 -14.95 15.06 1.80
C GLU A 82 -13.88 15.71 2.67
N ALA A 83 -12.93 16.43 2.08
CA ALA A 83 -11.83 17.10 2.77
C ALA A 83 -11.00 16.13 3.64
N LEU A 84 -10.79 14.92 3.14
CA LEU A 84 -10.05 13.88 3.86
C LEU A 84 -8.57 13.91 3.49
N GLY A 85 -7.72 13.57 4.44
CA GLY A 85 -6.34 13.18 4.13
C GLY A 85 -6.33 11.84 3.41
N THR A 86 -5.34 11.62 2.57
CA THR A 86 -5.20 10.37 1.82
C THR A 86 -3.74 9.91 1.89
N ILE A 87 -3.55 8.71 2.41
CA ILE A 87 -2.22 8.11 2.56
C ILE A 87 -2.22 6.75 1.86
N TYR A 88 -1.17 6.50 1.09
CA TYR A 88 -0.91 5.20 0.50
C TYR A 88 0.25 4.56 1.26
N VAL A 89 0.01 3.38 1.84
CA VAL A 89 1.03 2.63 2.58
C VAL A 89 1.33 1.34 1.85
N CYS A 90 2.59 1.13 1.54
CA CYS A 90 3.03 -0.08 0.85
C CYS A 90 4.13 -0.78 1.64
N TRP A 91 3.88 -2.04 1.97
CA TRP A 91 4.87 -2.92 2.57
C TRP A 91 5.59 -3.71 1.47
N THR A 92 6.91 -3.80 1.60
CA THR A 92 7.74 -4.68 0.78
C THR A 92 8.71 -5.43 1.69
N PRO A 93 9.42 -6.46 1.18
CA PRO A 93 10.44 -7.14 1.99
C PRO A 93 11.54 -6.23 2.53
N LYS A 94 11.72 -5.04 1.97
CA LYS A 94 12.76 -4.09 2.44
C LYS A 94 12.24 -3.02 3.37
N GLY A 95 10.95 -2.92 3.56
CA GLY A 95 10.39 -1.94 4.49
C GLY A 95 8.97 -1.52 4.14
N THR A 96 8.50 -0.55 4.89
CA THR A 96 7.16 0.01 4.70
C THR A 96 7.28 1.50 4.43
N TRP A 97 6.61 1.95 3.37
CA TRP A 97 6.64 3.34 2.94
C TRP A 97 5.25 3.91 2.88
N ALA A 98 5.12 5.16 3.28
CA ALA A 98 3.85 5.88 3.27
C ALA A 98 4.00 7.17 2.44
N TRP A 99 3.08 7.37 1.51
CA TRP A 99 2.98 8.59 0.73
C TRP A 99 1.74 9.36 1.13
N ASN A 100 1.92 10.63 1.43
CA ASN A 100 0.78 11.53 1.55
C ASN A 100 0.41 12.00 0.15
N LEU A 101 -0.62 11.42 -0.42
CA LEU A 101 -0.99 11.66 -1.82
C LEU A 101 -1.42 13.10 -2.09
N GLY A 102 -1.87 13.79 -1.06
CA GLY A 102 -2.26 15.20 -1.19
C GLY A 102 -1.09 16.17 -1.28
N SER A 103 0.12 15.71 -0.93
CA SER A 103 1.31 16.57 -0.90
C SER A 103 2.30 16.27 -2.01
N ILE A 104 2.00 15.32 -2.89
CA ILE A 104 2.87 14.97 -4.02
C ILE A 104 2.12 15.21 -5.33
N ASN A 105 2.87 15.46 -6.39
CA ASN A 105 2.29 15.60 -7.72
C ASN A 105 1.83 14.25 -8.25
N ALA A 106 0.79 14.24 -9.08
CA ALA A 106 0.37 13.03 -9.74
C ALA A 106 1.52 12.46 -10.57
N PRO A 107 1.73 11.13 -10.52
CA PRO A 107 2.75 10.53 -11.36
C PRO A 107 2.37 10.58 -12.83
N GLU A 108 3.34 10.35 -13.69
CA GLU A 108 3.08 10.11 -15.10
C GLU A 108 2.35 8.77 -15.25
N TRP A 109 1.32 8.73 -16.09
CA TRP A 109 0.52 7.52 -16.28
C TRP A 109 1.00 6.73 -17.49
N HIS A 110 1.16 5.44 -17.29
CA HIS A 110 1.58 4.49 -18.31
C HIS A 110 0.60 3.33 -18.37
N ILE A 111 0.43 2.75 -19.54
CA ILE A 111 -0.37 1.55 -19.67
C ILE A 111 0.53 0.35 -19.43
N LYS A 112 0.10 -0.51 -18.52
CA LYS A 112 0.83 -1.73 -18.19
C LYS A 112 -0.15 -2.90 -18.16
N ARG A 113 0.30 -4.03 -18.69
CA ARG A 113 -0.49 -5.25 -18.64
C ARG A 113 -0.27 -5.93 -17.29
N LEU A 114 -1.34 -6.06 -16.53
CA LEU A 114 -1.33 -6.59 -15.17
C LEU A 114 -2.49 -7.54 -14.98
N PRO A 115 -2.42 -8.43 -13.97
CA PRO A 115 -3.59 -9.24 -13.61
C PRO A 115 -4.77 -8.32 -13.25
N ARG A 116 -5.98 -8.74 -13.62
CA ARG A 116 -7.21 -8.02 -13.29
C ARG A 116 -7.32 -7.82 -11.78
N THR A 117 -6.97 -8.84 -11.03
CA THR A 117 -6.92 -8.78 -9.56
C THR A 117 -5.55 -9.21 -9.08
N THR A 118 -5.22 -8.88 -7.82
CA THR A 118 -3.96 -9.31 -7.21
C THR A 118 -4.04 -10.71 -6.63
N GLU A 119 -5.16 -11.38 -6.74
CA GLU A 119 -5.31 -12.76 -6.28
C GLU A 119 -4.46 -13.69 -7.12
N HIS A 120 -3.79 -14.64 -6.48
CA HIS A 120 -2.87 -15.54 -7.14
C HIS A 120 -3.55 -16.46 -8.17
N LEU A 121 -4.87 -16.62 -8.10
CA LEU A 121 -5.65 -17.39 -9.05
C LEU A 121 -6.15 -16.55 -10.24
N ALA A 122 -5.87 -15.26 -10.26
CA ALA A 122 -6.27 -14.40 -11.36
C ALA A 122 -5.55 -14.85 -12.64
N ARG A 123 -6.33 -15.19 -13.66
CA ARG A 123 -5.80 -15.61 -14.97
C ARG A 123 -5.99 -14.56 -16.04
N ASP A 124 -6.84 -13.59 -15.77
CA ASP A 124 -7.11 -12.50 -16.69
C ASP A 124 -6.06 -11.40 -16.55
N TRP A 125 -5.49 -11.04 -17.67
CA TRP A 125 -4.56 -9.93 -17.76
C TRP A 125 -5.22 -8.81 -18.55
N ILE A 126 -5.18 -7.62 -18.01
CA ILE A 126 -5.78 -6.44 -18.64
C ILE A 126 -4.76 -5.31 -18.68
N ASN A 127 -5.03 -4.34 -19.55
CA ASN A 127 -4.26 -3.12 -19.58
C ASN A 127 -4.77 -2.20 -18.49
N LYS A 128 -3.86 -1.73 -17.64
CA LYS A 128 -4.18 -0.77 -16.56
C LYS A 128 -3.31 0.46 -16.71
N GLU A 129 -3.87 1.61 -16.42
CA GLU A 129 -3.09 2.82 -16.27
C GLU A 129 -2.46 2.83 -14.88
N VAL A 130 -1.14 2.97 -14.83
CA VAL A 130 -0.38 2.96 -13.58
C VAL A 130 0.61 4.11 -13.55
N GLY A 131 0.92 4.57 -12.36
CA GLY A 131 2.00 5.50 -12.10
C GLY A 131 2.99 4.89 -11.12
N TYR A 132 4.15 5.52 -10.99
CA TYR A 132 5.18 5.05 -10.08
C TYR A 132 5.42 6.09 -8.99
N LEU A 133 5.37 5.62 -7.75
CA LEU A 133 5.65 6.44 -6.57
C LEU A 133 7.05 6.05 -6.08
N HIS A 134 7.96 7.02 -6.09
CA HIS A 134 9.32 6.75 -5.63
C HIS A 134 9.41 6.77 -4.11
N ILE A 135 10.18 5.86 -3.53
CA ILE A 135 10.33 5.78 -2.08
C ILE A 135 10.99 7.03 -1.49
N ASP A 136 11.73 7.80 -2.29
CA ASP A 136 12.30 9.07 -1.85
C ASP A 136 11.23 10.12 -1.51
N GLN A 137 10.03 9.97 -2.06
CA GLN A 137 8.90 10.85 -1.74
C GLN A 137 8.06 10.34 -0.59
N ALA A 138 8.42 9.19 -0.04
CA ALA A 138 7.69 8.54 1.04
C ALA A 138 8.33 8.79 2.39
N THR A 139 7.54 8.61 3.43
CA THR A 139 8.04 8.46 4.78
C THR A 139 8.21 6.97 5.05
N ARG A 140 9.38 6.58 5.50
CA ARG A 140 9.58 5.20 5.92
C ARG A 140 8.92 4.97 7.26
N VAL A 141 8.05 3.97 7.33
CA VAL A 141 7.29 3.65 8.54
C VAL A 141 7.97 2.50 9.26
N LYS A 142 8.34 2.72 10.50
CA LYS A 142 8.91 1.66 11.33
C LYS A 142 7.77 0.95 12.05
N LEU A 143 7.39 -0.20 11.53
CA LEU A 143 6.33 -1.01 12.12
C LEU A 143 6.81 -1.71 13.40
N PRO A 144 5.92 -1.95 14.37
CA PRO A 144 6.26 -2.79 15.52
C PRO A 144 6.51 -4.22 15.06
N GLU A 145 7.41 -4.89 15.76
CA GLU A 145 7.75 -6.29 15.49
C GLU A 145 6.64 -7.25 15.88
#